data_64de9aba6c767b560e44a0999891f650
#
_entry.id   64de9aba6c767b560e44a0999891f650
#
_cell.length_a   1.000
_cell.length_b   1.000
_cell.length_c   1.000
_cell.angle_alpha   90.00
_cell.angle_beta   90.00
_cell.angle_gamma   90.00
#
_symmetry.space_group_name_H-M   'P 1'
#
loop_
_entity.id
_entity.type
_entity.pdbx_description
1 polymer ?
#
loop_
_entity_poly.entity_id
_entity_poly.type
_entity_poly.pdbx_seq_one_letter_code
_entity_poly.pdbx_strand_id
1 'polypeptide(L)'
;IQAFFFPNDLPALSTFFPGTDRQWASIAGWLPIFSMVGVFAYVSAKKGSWIKRLIITCTVMAFVPILNSAFYMFNDSYYVRWFFMPILIMALATAMATEDREVEWTKSFKQVALITLLITLIIGFFPQTTDDGIVIGLFSEPTTKLYIFRFWATCGIAIGSLAVLMLLLKLRRKNLN
;
A
#
# COMPACT_ATOMS: atom_id res chain seq x y z
N ILE A 1 -5.21 -1.24 1.75
CA ILE A 1 -4.51 -0.30 0.83
C ILE A 1 -3.26 0.26 1.50
N GLN A 2 -3.36 0.80 2.72
CA GLN A 2 -2.21 1.37 3.45
C GLN A 2 -0.98 0.45 3.41
N ALA A 3 -1.13 -0.82 3.74
CA ALA A 3 -0.04 -1.79 3.84
C ALA A 3 0.76 -2.03 2.52
N PHE A 4 0.24 -1.61 1.37
CA PHE A 4 0.91 -1.75 0.08
C PHE A 4 1.76 -0.55 -0.33
N PHE A 5 1.45 0.63 0.21
CA PHE A 5 2.05 1.89 -0.23
C PHE A 5 2.80 2.63 0.87
N PHE A 6 2.70 2.15 2.11
CA PHE A 6 3.30 2.78 3.28
C PHE A 6 4.06 1.76 4.12
N PRO A 7 4.99 2.21 4.98
CA PRO A 7 5.65 1.35 5.95
C PRO A 7 4.66 0.60 6.82
N ASN A 8 5.11 -0.54 7.36
CA ASN A 8 4.30 -1.35 8.25
C ASN A 8 3.85 -0.56 9.48
N ASP A 9 2.61 -0.75 9.89
CA ASP A 9 2.01 -0.10 11.03
C ASP A 9 1.96 -1.03 12.25
N LEU A 10 1.88 -0.45 13.44
CA LEU A 10 1.73 -1.23 14.66
C LEU A 10 0.32 -1.86 14.71
N PRO A 11 0.21 -3.16 15.02
CA PRO A 11 -1.08 -3.87 14.93
C PRO A 11 -2.20 -3.28 15.79
N ALA A 12 -1.86 -2.69 16.93
CA ALA A 12 -2.83 -2.14 17.88
C ALA A 12 -3.05 -0.62 17.74
N LEU A 13 -2.27 0.06 16.90
CA LEU A 13 -2.27 1.52 16.78
C LEU A 13 -2.21 1.89 15.30
N SER A 14 -3.37 1.94 14.68
CA SER A 14 -3.46 2.36 13.27
C SER A 14 -2.92 3.78 13.08
N THR A 15 -2.04 3.97 12.11
CA THR A 15 -1.49 5.30 11.77
C THR A 15 -2.50 6.11 10.98
N PHE A 16 -3.28 5.45 10.13
CA PHE A 16 -4.37 6.06 9.40
C PHE A 16 -5.67 5.75 10.14
N PHE A 17 -6.54 6.74 10.29
CA PHE A 17 -7.82 6.60 10.99
C PHE A 17 -7.69 6.14 12.46
N PRO A 18 -6.90 6.84 13.30
CA PRO A 18 -6.88 6.61 14.73
C PRO A 18 -8.27 6.91 15.31
N GLY A 19 -8.71 6.13 16.28
CA GLY A 19 -10.03 6.33 16.92
C GLY A 19 -11.16 5.50 16.32
N THR A 20 -10.89 4.66 15.33
CA THR A 20 -11.84 3.61 14.97
C THR A 20 -11.80 2.51 16.05
N ASP A 21 -12.97 1.98 16.44
CA ASP A 21 -13.10 0.90 17.44
C ASP A 21 -12.36 -0.40 17.06
N ARG A 22 -11.85 -0.48 15.84
CA ARG A 22 -11.05 -1.59 15.35
C ARG A 22 -9.57 -1.37 15.63
N GLN A 23 -9.14 -1.80 16.80
CA GLN A 23 -7.76 -1.67 17.29
C GLN A 23 -6.75 -2.60 16.61
N TRP A 24 -7.16 -3.49 15.71
CA TRP A 24 -6.29 -4.51 15.15
C TRP A 24 -6.08 -4.32 13.65
N ALA A 25 -4.92 -3.80 13.27
CA ALA A 25 -4.45 -3.82 11.89
C ALA A 25 -3.77 -5.17 11.60
N SER A 26 -4.16 -5.83 10.51
CA SER A 26 -3.47 -7.05 10.08
C SER A 26 -2.23 -6.69 9.29
N ILE A 27 -1.07 -7.19 9.72
CA ILE A 27 0.19 -7.10 8.95
C ILE A 27 0.27 -8.12 7.82
N ALA A 28 -0.70 -9.04 7.73
CA ALA A 28 -0.70 -10.08 6.70
C ALA A 28 -0.76 -9.54 5.27
N GLY A 29 -1.22 -8.31 5.08
CA GLY A 29 -1.28 -7.63 3.78
C GLY A 29 -0.11 -6.71 3.48
N TRP A 30 0.93 -6.69 4.31
CA TRP A 30 2.05 -5.78 4.10
C TRP A 30 2.98 -6.22 2.97
N LEU A 31 3.32 -5.28 2.11
CA LEU A 31 4.30 -5.45 1.04
C LEU A 31 5.20 -4.21 0.97
N PRO A 32 6.53 -4.36 0.94
CA PRO A 32 7.43 -3.23 0.74
C PRO A 32 7.12 -2.47 -0.56
N ILE A 33 7.24 -1.14 -0.54
CA ILE A 33 6.89 -0.30 -1.69
C ILE A 33 7.70 -0.67 -2.96
N PHE A 34 8.94 -1.13 -2.81
CA PHE A 34 9.74 -1.71 -3.90
C PHE A 34 9.03 -2.90 -4.55
N SER A 35 8.53 -3.84 -3.74
CA SER A 35 7.81 -5.01 -4.24
C SER A 35 6.50 -4.60 -4.91
N MET A 36 5.81 -3.59 -4.38
CA MET A 36 4.61 -3.08 -5.02
C MET A 36 4.90 -2.48 -6.41
N VAL A 37 6.01 -1.77 -6.58
CA VAL A 37 6.45 -1.33 -7.91
C VAL A 37 6.73 -2.53 -8.83
N GLY A 38 7.36 -3.60 -8.32
CA GLY A 38 7.59 -4.83 -9.07
C GLY A 38 6.29 -5.54 -9.48
N VAL A 39 5.30 -5.59 -8.59
CA VAL A 39 3.96 -6.13 -8.90
C VAL A 39 3.32 -5.34 -10.05
N PHE A 40 3.31 -4.00 -9.97
CA PHE A 40 2.77 -3.15 -11.03
C PHE A 40 3.51 -3.37 -12.36
N ALA A 41 4.82 -3.50 -12.29
CA ALA A 41 5.67 -3.75 -13.44
C ALA A 41 5.34 -5.09 -14.12
N TYR A 42 5.23 -6.15 -13.33
CA TYR A 42 4.85 -7.48 -13.81
C TYR A 42 3.44 -7.51 -14.43
N VAL A 43 2.45 -6.97 -13.68
CA VAL A 43 1.04 -6.95 -14.11
C VAL A 43 0.85 -6.14 -15.39
N SER A 44 1.64 -5.07 -15.59
CA SER A 44 1.61 -4.25 -16.80
C SER A 44 2.22 -4.96 -18.01
N ALA A 45 3.34 -5.67 -17.81
CA ALA A 45 4.06 -6.35 -18.88
C ALA A 45 3.38 -7.67 -19.31
N LYS A 46 2.89 -8.47 -18.37
CA LYS A 46 2.38 -9.83 -18.63
C LYS A 46 0.86 -9.86 -18.73
N LYS A 47 0.34 -9.67 -19.95
CA LYS A 47 -1.13 -9.60 -20.19
C LYS A 47 -1.89 -10.90 -19.90
N GLY A 48 -1.33 -12.05 -20.22
CA GLY A 48 -1.98 -13.38 -20.14
C GLY A 48 -1.59 -14.24 -18.95
N SER A 49 -0.76 -13.74 -18.02
CA SER A 49 -0.23 -14.51 -16.90
C SER A 49 -1.30 -14.93 -15.90
N TRP A 50 -1.22 -16.19 -15.45
CA TRP A 50 -2.06 -16.70 -14.37
C TRP A 50 -1.82 -15.96 -13.03
N ILE A 51 -0.56 -15.55 -12.77
CA ILE A 51 -0.14 -14.76 -11.61
C ILE A 51 -0.93 -13.44 -11.58
N LYS A 52 -0.97 -12.73 -12.72
CA LYS A 52 -1.76 -11.49 -12.86
C LYS A 52 -3.22 -11.72 -12.53
N ARG A 53 -3.83 -12.77 -13.11
CA ARG A 53 -5.26 -13.09 -12.87
C ARG A 53 -5.49 -13.36 -11.39
N LEU A 54 -4.63 -14.16 -10.76
CA LEU A 54 -4.73 -14.50 -9.35
C LEU A 54 -4.58 -13.25 -8.45
N ILE A 55 -3.59 -12.39 -8.70
CA ILE A 55 -3.42 -11.14 -7.95
C ILE A 55 -4.66 -10.27 -8.05
N ILE A 56 -5.20 -10.07 -9.26
CA ILE A 56 -6.41 -9.25 -9.47
C ILE A 56 -7.61 -9.88 -8.74
N THR A 57 -7.83 -11.18 -8.89
CA THR A 57 -8.94 -11.88 -8.23
C THR A 57 -8.84 -11.75 -6.71
N CYS A 58 -7.67 -12.02 -6.13
CA CYS A 58 -7.47 -11.90 -4.68
C CYS A 58 -7.64 -10.45 -4.20
N THR A 59 -7.22 -9.47 -5.00
CA THR A 59 -7.43 -8.05 -4.69
C THR A 59 -8.91 -7.71 -4.67
N VAL A 60 -9.67 -8.14 -5.68
CA VAL A 60 -11.14 -7.94 -5.71
C VAL A 60 -11.79 -8.62 -4.51
N MET A 61 -11.41 -9.87 -4.20
CA MET A 61 -11.93 -10.59 -3.03
C MET A 61 -11.63 -9.86 -1.72
N ALA A 62 -10.48 -9.21 -1.59
CA ALA A 62 -10.13 -8.46 -0.40
C ALA A 62 -11.00 -7.21 -0.20
N PHE A 63 -11.49 -6.59 -1.29
CA PHE A 63 -12.32 -5.38 -1.24
C PHE A 63 -13.82 -5.65 -1.13
N VAL A 64 -14.28 -6.82 -1.55
CA VAL A 64 -15.69 -7.19 -1.47
C VAL A 64 -15.95 -7.93 -0.16
N PRO A 65 -16.74 -7.36 0.79
CA PRO A 65 -16.89 -7.91 2.14
C PRO A 65 -17.30 -9.39 2.18
N ILE A 66 -18.28 -9.76 1.38
CA ILE A 66 -18.76 -11.14 1.33
C ILE A 66 -17.69 -12.12 0.80
N LEU A 67 -16.90 -11.70 -0.19
CA LEU A 67 -15.82 -12.53 -0.73
C LEU A 67 -14.63 -12.60 0.24
N ASN A 68 -14.37 -11.52 0.96
CA ASN A 68 -13.34 -11.49 1.98
C ASN A 68 -13.69 -12.44 3.14
N SER A 69 -14.94 -12.41 3.61
CA SER A 69 -15.41 -13.23 4.72
C SER A 69 -15.52 -14.73 4.37
N ALA A 70 -15.53 -15.09 3.09
CA ALA A 70 -15.54 -16.49 2.66
C ALA A 70 -14.35 -17.30 3.24
N PHE A 71 -13.19 -16.66 3.42
CA PHE A 71 -12.02 -17.29 4.08
C PHE A 71 -12.16 -17.48 5.58
N TYR A 72 -13.22 -16.95 6.19
CA TYR A 72 -13.56 -17.13 7.59
C TYR A 72 -15.00 -17.72 7.74
N MET A 73 -15.40 -18.55 6.79
CA MET A 73 -16.70 -19.22 6.77
C MET A 73 -17.88 -18.26 6.97
N PHE A 74 -17.79 -17.04 6.44
CA PHE A 74 -18.79 -15.98 6.55
C PHE A 74 -19.10 -15.54 8.00
N ASN A 75 -18.21 -15.81 8.94
CA ASN A 75 -18.41 -15.52 10.36
C ASN A 75 -18.03 -14.07 10.74
N ASP A 76 -17.34 -13.35 9.89
CA ASP A 76 -17.03 -11.90 10.05
C ASP A 76 -17.11 -11.19 8.71
N SER A 77 -17.49 -9.91 8.73
CA SER A 77 -17.62 -9.09 7.53
C SER A 77 -16.28 -8.70 6.89
N TYR A 78 -15.19 -8.70 7.68
CA TYR A 78 -13.84 -8.38 7.20
C TYR A 78 -12.78 -9.21 7.89
N TYR A 79 -12.12 -10.10 7.15
CA TYR A 79 -11.06 -10.94 7.68
C TYR A 79 -9.90 -11.04 6.69
N VAL A 80 -8.84 -10.26 6.89
CA VAL A 80 -7.76 -10.05 5.91
C VAL A 80 -6.54 -10.97 6.16
N ARG A 81 -6.54 -11.82 7.18
CA ARG A 81 -5.36 -12.67 7.52
C ARG A 81 -4.97 -13.64 6.42
N TRP A 82 -5.92 -14.11 5.62
CA TRP A 82 -5.66 -14.99 4.47
C TRP A 82 -4.78 -14.32 3.40
N PHE A 83 -4.67 -12.98 3.42
CA PHE A 83 -3.98 -12.23 2.39
C PHE A 83 -2.46 -12.43 2.37
N PHE A 84 -1.87 -13.13 3.36
CA PHE A 84 -0.47 -13.56 3.30
C PHE A 84 -0.17 -14.43 2.08
N MET A 85 -1.13 -15.24 1.60
CA MET A 85 -0.95 -16.07 0.40
C MET A 85 -0.83 -15.21 -0.87
N PRO A 86 -1.72 -14.26 -1.17
CA PRO A 86 -1.52 -13.31 -2.25
C PRO A 86 -0.21 -12.52 -2.16
N ILE A 87 0.26 -12.17 -0.96
CA ILE A 87 1.56 -11.48 -0.78
C ILE A 87 2.72 -12.33 -1.30
N LEU A 88 2.73 -13.63 -1.07
CA LEU A 88 3.74 -14.53 -1.63
C LEU A 88 3.72 -14.51 -3.17
N ILE A 89 2.54 -14.51 -3.77
CA ILE A 89 2.38 -14.42 -5.23
C ILE A 89 2.83 -13.04 -5.74
N MET A 90 2.55 -11.96 -5.02
CA MET A 90 3.03 -10.62 -5.34
C MET A 90 4.56 -10.52 -5.23
N ALA A 91 5.17 -11.16 -4.23
CA ALA A 91 6.63 -11.25 -4.10
C ALA A 91 7.24 -12.04 -5.26
N LEU A 92 6.63 -13.16 -5.66
CA LEU A 92 7.03 -13.92 -6.85
C LEU A 92 6.93 -13.06 -8.12
N ALA A 93 5.83 -12.33 -8.31
CA ALA A 93 5.67 -11.42 -9.44
C ALA A 93 6.79 -10.36 -9.49
N THR A 94 7.17 -9.83 -8.31
CA THR A 94 8.28 -8.87 -8.19
C THR A 94 9.62 -9.51 -8.60
N ALA A 95 9.91 -10.72 -8.11
CA ALA A 95 11.12 -11.45 -8.46
C ALA A 95 11.20 -11.68 -9.98
N MET A 96 10.12 -12.18 -10.59
CA MET A 96 10.04 -12.38 -12.04
C MET A 96 10.18 -11.06 -12.82
N ALA A 97 9.64 -9.94 -12.30
CA ALA A 97 9.83 -8.63 -12.91
C ALA A 97 11.28 -8.14 -12.86
N THR A 98 12.06 -8.54 -11.84
CA THR A 98 13.49 -8.15 -11.76
C THR A 98 14.36 -8.89 -12.76
N GLU A 99 14.00 -10.10 -13.13
CA GLU A 99 14.70 -10.92 -14.12
C GLU A 99 14.36 -10.54 -15.56
N ASP A 100 13.15 -10.01 -15.78
CA ASP A 100 12.66 -9.67 -17.10
C ASP A 100 13.15 -8.28 -17.55
N ARG A 101 13.89 -8.25 -18.66
CA ARG A 101 14.43 -7.01 -19.24
C ARG A 101 13.40 -6.16 -19.97
N GLU A 102 12.27 -6.74 -20.37
CA GLU A 102 11.20 -6.03 -21.08
C GLU A 102 10.30 -5.20 -20.18
N VAL A 103 10.45 -5.36 -18.86
CA VAL A 103 9.59 -4.71 -17.88
C VAL A 103 9.94 -3.23 -17.71
N GLU A 104 8.93 -2.36 -17.90
CA GLU A 104 9.05 -0.90 -17.76
C GLU A 104 8.93 -0.45 -16.29
N TRP A 105 10.00 -0.59 -15.52
CA TRP A 105 10.05 -0.20 -14.12
C TRP A 105 9.72 1.29 -13.88
N THR A 106 10.17 2.17 -14.78
CA THR A 106 9.97 3.62 -14.64
C THR A 106 8.49 4.00 -14.69
N LYS A 107 7.71 3.34 -15.56
CA LYS A 107 6.26 3.58 -15.66
C LYS A 107 5.56 3.12 -14.39
N SER A 108 5.85 1.93 -13.93
CA SER A 108 5.26 1.35 -12.73
C SER A 108 5.65 2.12 -11.46
N PHE A 109 6.90 2.59 -11.39
CA PHE A 109 7.34 3.50 -10.35
C PHE A 109 6.50 4.79 -10.30
N LYS A 110 6.26 5.43 -11.45
CA LYS A 110 5.43 6.64 -11.50
C LYS A 110 4.00 6.38 -11.03
N GLN A 111 3.41 5.23 -11.38
CA GLN A 111 2.07 4.86 -10.96
C GLN A 111 2.00 4.67 -9.43
N VAL A 112 2.93 3.91 -8.84
CA VAL A 112 2.98 3.68 -7.39
C VAL A 112 3.26 4.98 -6.65
N ALA A 113 4.20 5.80 -7.12
CA ALA A 113 4.51 7.10 -6.53
C ALA A 113 3.30 8.05 -6.56
N LEU A 114 2.58 8.09 -7.69
CA LEU A 114 1.35 8.89 -7.81
C LEU A 114 0.27 8.42 -6.82
N ILE A 115 0.04 7.12 -6.73
CA ILE A 115 -0.95 6.55 -5.78
C ILE A 115 -0.55 6.88 -4.34
N THR A 116 0.71 6.68 -3.96
CA THR A 116 1.22 7.00 -2.62
C THR A 116 1.04 8.49 -2.31
N LEU A 117 1.37 9.36 -3.25
CA LEU A 117 1.22 10.81 -3.09
C LEU A 117 -0.26 11.21 -2.96
N LEU A 118 -1.13 10.67 -3.81
CA LEU A 118 -2.58 10.94 -3.75
C LEU A 118 -3.18 10.50 -2.40
N ILE A 119 -2.84 9.31 -1.91
CA ILE A 119 -3.29 8.83 -0.60
C ILE A 119 -2.80 9.78 0.51
N THR A 120 -1.52 10.17 0.46
CA THR A 120 -0.94 11.11 1.44
C THR A 120 -1.68 12.45 1.45
N LEU A 121 -1.94 13.02 0.27
CA LEU A 121 -2.63 14.31 0.14
C LEU A 121 -4.08 14.22 0.57
N ILE A 122 -4.82 13.21 0.10
CA ILE A 122 -6.24 13.05 0.43
C ILE A 122 -6.42 12.86 1.94
N ILE A 123 -5.65 11.98 2.58
CA ILE A 123 -5.78 11.71 4.00
C ILE A 123 -5.19 12.85 4.83
N GLY A 124 -4.01 13.36 4.47
CA GLY A 124 -3.32 14.41 5.22
C GLY A 124 -4.03 15.76 5.22
N PHE A 125 -4.79 16.07 4.18
CA PHE A 125 -5.50 17.35 4.03
C PHE A 125 -7.03 17.20 4.00
N PHE A 126 -7.55 16.07 4.47
CA PHE A 126 -8.98 15.85 4.53
C PHE A 126 -9.65 16.84 5.48
N PRO A 127 -10.68 17.60 5.06
CA PRO A 127 -11.38 18.54 5.94
C PRO A 127 -12.20 17.77 6.98
N GLN A 128 -12.08 18.19 8.24
CA GLN A 128 -12.89 17.71 9.36
C GLN A 128 -13.76 18.83 9.91
N THR A 129 -15.00 18.50 10.26
CA THR A 129 -15.87 19.40 10.98
C THR A 129 -15.70 19.14 12.47
N THR A 130 -15.24 20.16 13.20
CA THR A 130 -15.13 20.17 14.66
C THR A 130 -16.14 21.16 15.24
N ASP A 131 -16.36 21.14 16.57
CA ASP A 131 -17.27 22.07 17.24
C ASP A 131 -16.85 23.53 17.03
N ASP A 132 -15.57 23.79 16.81
CA ASP A 132 -14.99 25.11 16.56
C ASP A 132 -14.96 25.52 15.07
N GLY A 133 -15.41 24.66 14.15
CA GLY A 133 -15.45 24.94 12.71
C GLY A 133 -14.77 23.86 11.85
N ILE A 134 -14.49 24.23 10.59
CA ILE A 134 -13.81 23.32 9.64
C ILE A 134 -12.30 23.44 9.82
N VAL A 135 -11.66 22.33 10.17
CA VAL A 135 -10.20 22.21 10.28
C VAL A 135 -9.69 21.34 9.13
N ILE A 136 -8.60 21.76 8.50
CA ILE A 136 -7.98 21.01 7.41
C ILE A 136 -6.94 20.05 7.99
N GLY A 137 -7.09 18.78 7.67
CA GLY A 137 -6.20 17.70 8.10
C GLY A 137 -6.87 16.76 9.10
N LEU A 138 -6.83 15.48 8.80
CA LEU A 138 -7.48 14.42 9.59
C LEU A 138 -6.94 14.34 11.03
N PHE A 139 -5.80 14.94 11.31
CA PHE A 139 -5.03 14.79 12.54
C PHE A 139 -4.73 16.15 13.21
N SER A 140 -5.62 17.10 13.11
CA SER A 140 -5.36 18.47 13.59
C SER A 140 -5.71 18.69 15.07
N GLU A 141 -6.34 17.73 15.76
CA GLU A 141 -6.72 17.89 17.16
C GLU A 141 -5.53 17.79 18.14
N PRO A 142 -5.50 18.62 19.22
CA PRO A 142 -4.38 18.64 20.18
C PRO A 142 -4.14 17.32 20.90
N THR A 143 -5.18 16.51 21.09
CA THR A 143 -5.11 15.19 21.75
C THR A 143 -4.41 14.13 20.90
N THR A 144 -4.22 14.40 19.62
CA THR A 144 -3.71 13.46 18.62
C THR A 144 -2.32 13.78 18.10
N LYS A 145 -1.53 14.64 18.79
CA LYS A 145 -0.15 15.02 18.35
C LYS A 145 0.74 13.83 18.00
N LEU A 146 0.65 12.74 18.76
CA LEU A 146 1.42 11.52 18.49
C LEU A 146 1.00 10.90 17.16
N TYR A 147 -0.27 10.87 16.84
CA TYR A 147 -0.80 10.32 15.59
C TYR A 147 -0.44 11.21 14.40
N ILE A 148 -0.48 12.53 14.56
CA ILE A 148 -0.04 13.49 13.54
C ILE A 148 1.43 13.22 13.18
N PHE A 149 2.30 13.13 14.19
CA PHE A 149 3.70 12.82 13.98
C PHE A 149 3.91 11.47 13.29
N ARG A 150 3.24 10.43 13.75
CA ARG A 150 3.33 9.08 13.16
C ARG A 150 2.85 9.06 11.73
N PHE A 151 1.73 9.72 11.42
CA PHE A 151 1.22 9.83 10.05
C PHE A 151 2.25 10.47 9.12
N TRP A 152 2.74 11.66 9.46
CA TRP A 152 3.70 12.36 8.61
C TRP A 152 5.06 11.64 8.54
N ALA A 153 5.50 10.99 9.61
CA ALA A 153 6.70 10.16 9.60
C ALA A 153 6.53 8.96 8.66
N THR A 154 5.38 8.28 8.69
CA THR A 154 5.04 7.18 7.79
C THR A 154 5.03 7.63 6.33
N CYS A 155 4.43 8.77 6.04
CA CYS A 155 4.44 9.37 4.70
C CYS A 155 5.86 9.77 4.27
N GLY A 156 6.64 10.35 5.16
CA GLY A 156 8.05 10.71 4.91
C GLY A 156 8.92 9.50 4.59
N ILE A 157 8.77 8.40 5.34
CA ILE A 157 9.49 7.14 5.08
C ILE A 157 9.06 6.55 3.72
N ALA A 158 7.77 6.57 3.39
CA ALA A 158 7.28 6.09 2.10
C ALA A 158 7.88 6.90 0.93
N ILE A 159 7.85 8.23 1.02
CA ILE A 159 8.43 9.12 0.01
C ILE A 159 9.96 8.93 -0.07
N GLY A 160 10.65 8.82 1.07
CA GLY A 160 12.09 8.53 1.12
C GLY A 160 12.44 7.21 0.46
N SER A 161 11.65 6.16 0.72
CA SER A 161 11.81 4.84 0.08
C SER A 161 11.63 4.92 -1.44
N LEU A 162 10.66 5.71 -1.92
CA LEU A 162 10.47 5.96 -3.35
C LEU A 162 11.65 6.74 -3.94
N ALA A 163 12.20 7.73 -3.24
CA ALA A 163 13.37 8.47 -3.70
C ALA A 163 14.59 7.56 -3.84
N VAL A 164 14.86 6.70 -2.86
CA VAL A 164 15.93 5.69 -2.92
C VAL A 164 15.71 4.75 -4.10
N LEU A 165 14.48 4.24 -4.28
CA LEU A 165 14.17 3.36 -5.41
C LEU A 165 14.39 4.06 -6.76
N MET A 166 14.01 5.33 -6.88
CA MET A 166 14.27 6.12 -8.09
C MET A 166 15.76 6.24 -8.40
N LEU A 167 16.61 6.45 -7.38
CA LEU A 167 18.06 6.47 -7.54
C LEU A 167 18.59 5.12 -8.02
N LEU A 168 18.14 4.03 -7.43
CA LEU A 168 18.55 2.67 -7.83
C LEU A 168 18.14 2.37 -9.28
N LEU A 169 16.95 2.75 -9.69
CA LEU A 169 16.49 2.57 -11.08
C LEU A 169 17.32 3.41 -12.08
N LYS A 170 17.71 4.63 -11.70
CA LYS A 170 18.61 5.47 -12.53
C LYS A 170 20.00 4.84 -12.65
N LEU A 171 20.56 4.34 -11.54
CA LEU A 171 21.88 3.67 -11.55
C LEU A 171 21.84 2.39 -12.40
N ARG A 172 20.81 1.57 -12.24
CA ARG A 172 20.62 0.37 -13.09
C ARG A 172 20.61 0.72 -14.57
N ARG A 173 19.87 1.77 -14.95
CA ARG A 173 19.80 2.21 -16.35
C ARG A 173 21.15 2.70 -16.88
N LYS A 174 21.95 3.37 -16.04
CA LYS A 174 23.30 3.83 -16.43
C LYS A 174 24.29 2.67 -16.64
N ASN A 175 24.13 1.59 -15.89
CA ASN A 175 25.03 0.42 -16.00
C ASN A 175 24.64 -0.53 -17.14
N LEU A 176 23.48 -0.35 -17.75
CA LEU A 176 22.99 -1.17 -18.87
C LEU A 176 23.23 -0.51 -20.25
N ASN A 177 23.62 0.77 -20.26
CA ASN A 177 24.06 1.53 -21.44
C ASN A 177 25.59 1.63 -21.45
#